data_e76517e8143a7287302da5bbce105579
#
_entry.id   e76517e8143a7287302da5bbce105579
#
_cell.length_a   1.000
_cell.length_b   1.000
_cell.length_c   1.000
_cell.angle_alpha   90.00
_cell.angle_beta   90.00
_cell.angle_gamma   90.00
#
_symmetry.space_group_name_H-M   'P 1'
#
loop_
_entity.id
_entity.type
_entity.pdbx_description
1 polymer ?
#
loop_
_entity_poly.entity_id
_entity_poly.type
_entity_poly.pdbx_seq_one_letter_code
_entity_poly.pdbx_strand_id
1 'polypeptide(L)'
;MKKLLSCLFAALFVLSSCNKDDVIEVDSQTAPRITLDSENAVYTIKSGRELTISPTYENADKALYVWKIDGKVVGTQPALTVCEQTVGELFVLLQVSNRYGTASEELRVDVVELEIPTISLPVPEKGYTILVGSPLTLKPSVIDTSIPTTCTWSVNGKEVSSEKEFTFDTSEAGDYTLEFATRNEDGEDSKEFGVKVCTIDEMPFGWTFDQTVFNLSAGRRLRLMPFG
;
A
#
# COMPACT_ATOMS: atom_id res chain seq x y z
N MET A 1 -0.32 66.04 -86.81
CA MET A 1 -1.15 64.88 -86.48
C MET A 1 -0.24 63.64 -86.43
N LYS A 2 0.37 63.36 -85.34
CA LYS A 2 1.18 62.11 -85.13
C LYS A 2 0.83 61.56 -83.80
N LYS A 3 0.18 60.43 -83.79
CA LYS A 3 -0.17 59.65 -82.56
C LYS A 3 1.07 58.88 -82.14
N LEU A 4 1.55 59.15 -80.95
CA LEU A 4 2.54 58.32 -80.26
C LEU A 4 1.85 57.13 -79.54
N LEU A 5 2.24 55.95 -79.91
CA LEU A 5 1.82 54.72 -79.26
C LEU A 5 2.84 54.37 -78.19
N SER A 6 2.43 54.50 -76.95
CA SER A 6 3.29 54.14 -75.76
C SER A 6 3.09 52.65 -75.41
N CYS A 7 4.13 51.86 -75.60
CA CYS A 7 4.17 50.47 -75.16
C CYS A 7 4.41 50.43 -73.66
N LEU A 8 3.39 49.95 -72.96
CA LEU A 8 3.48 49.67 -71.53
C LEU A 8 4.07 48.25 -71.29
N PHE A 9 5.33 48.19 -70.90
CA PHE A 9 5.94 46.93 -70.47
C PHE A 9 5.48 46.65 -69.06
N ALA A 10 4.58 45.68 -68.90
CA ALA A 10 4.22 45.17 -67.60
C ALA A 10 5.29 44.12 -67.16
N ALA A 11 6.16 44.53 -66.26
CA ALA A 11 7.08 43.62 -65.56
C ALA A 11 6.32 42.87 -64.50
N LEU A 12 6.14 41.57 -64.73
CA LEU A 12 5.54 40.62 -63.77
C LEU A 12 6.59 40.30 -62.72
N PHE A 13 6.54 40.97 -61.55
CA PHE A 13 7.31 40.55 -60.40
C PHE A 13 6.62 39.32 -59.75
N VAL A 14 7.21 38.15 -59.97
CA VAL A 14 6.86 36.94 -59.21
C VAL A 14 7.51 37.12 -57.86
N LEU A 15 6.72 37.55 -56.88
CA LEU A 15 7.10 37.48 -55.45
C LEU A 15 7.03 36.01 -55.05
N SER A 16 8.20 35.37 -55.03
CA SER A 16 8.40 34.06 -54.36
C SER A 16 8.27 34.32 -52.86
N SER A 17 7.08 34.14 -52.35
CA SER A 17 6.86 34.09 -50.89
C SER A 17 7.44 32.79 -50.38
N CYS A 18 8.64 32.84 -49.85
CA CYS A 18 9.13 31.81 -48.92
C CYS A 18 8.30 31.94 -47.61
N ASN A 19 7.23 31.15 -47.53
CA ASN A 19 6.68 30.82 -46.24
C ASN A 19 7.63 29.87 -45.53
N LYS A 20 8.64 30.40 -44.86
CA LYS A 20 9.10 29.81 -43.63
C LYS A 20 8.04 30.23 -42.60
N ASP A 21 7.26 29.29 -42.17
CA ASP A 21 6.58 29.37 -40.89
C ASP A 21 7.69 29.39 -39.82
N ASP A 22 8.31 30.54 -39.66
CA ASP A 22 8.99 30.86 -38.40
C ASP A 22 7.86 30.93 -37.39
N VAL A 23 7.61 29.81 -36.72
CA VAL A 23 6.86 29.79 -35.46
C VAL A 23 7.65 30.73 -34.57
N ILE A 24 7.21 31.99 -34.50
CA ILE A 24 7.69 32.91 -33.48
C ILE A 24 7.21 32.26 -32.19
N GLU A 25 8.12 31.51 -31.52
CA GLU A 25 7.93 31.17 -30.12
C GLU A 25 7.70 32.49 -29.39
N VAL A 26 6.46 32.80 -29.12
CA VAL A 26 6.09 33.94 -28.29
C VAL A 26 6.57 33.56 -26.91
N ASP A 27 7.80 33.97 -26.59
CA ASP A 27 8.34 33.90 -25.25
C ASP A 27 7.32 34.64 -24.37
N SER A 28 6.59 33.85 -23.58
CA SER A 28 5.52 34.39 -22.75
C SER A 28 6.14 35.35 -21.75
N GLN A 29 5.93 36.66 -21.96
CA GLN A 29 6.47 37.73 -21.10
C GLN A 29 5.71 37.83 -19.79
N THR A 30 5.45 36.67 -19.15
CA THR A 30 4.65 36.55 -17.94
C THR A 30 5.35 35.66 -16.91
N ALA A 31 5.05 35.94 -15.64
CA ALA A 31 5.50 35.08 -14.54
C ALA A 31 4.98 33.65 -14.73
N PRO A 32 5.66 32.64 -14.19
CA PRO A 32 5.18 31.28 -14.20
C PRO A 32 3.82 31.15 -13.51
N ARG A 33 3.07 30.13 -13.89
CA ARG A 33 1.87 29.70 -13.16
C ARG A 33 2.02 28.24 -12.78
N ILE A 34 1.64 27.90 -11.55
CA ILE A 34 1.70 26.56 -10.99
C ILE A 34 0.28 26.04 -10.88
N THR A 35 0.04 24.79 -11.31
CA THR A 35 -1.18 24.06 -11.03
C THR A 35 -0.81 22.75 -10.38
N LEU A 36 -1.21 22.59 -9.10
CA LEU A 36 -0.98 21.34 -8.36
C LEU A 36 -1.85 20.22 -8.89
N ASP A 37 -1.38 19.00 -8.79
CA ASP A 37 -2.09 17.76 -9.12
C ASP A 37 -2.99 17.27 -7.97
N SER A 38 -3.15 18.07 -6.92
CA SER A 38 -4.09 17.90 -5.81
C SER A 38 -5.04 19.08 -5.70
N GLU A 39 -6.34 18.83 -5.60
CA GLU A 39 -7.38 19.88 -5.57
C GLU A 39 -7.27 20.82 -4.36
N ASN A 40 -6.80 20.31 -3.22
CA ASN A 40 -6.73 21.06 -1.95
C ASN A 40 -5.31 21.37 -1.50
N ALA A 41 -4.30 21.20 -2.36
CA ALA A 41 -2.89 21.30 -2.01
C ALA A 41 -2.49 20.40 -0.82
N VAL A 42 -3.21 19.30 -0.61
CA VAL A 42 -2.94 18.30 0.43
C VAL A 42 -2.65 16.96 -0.23
N TYR A 43 -1.58 16.33 0.20
CA TYR A 43 -1.15 15.01 -0.22
C TYR A 43 -1.10 14.11 0.99
N THR A 44 -1.34 12.81 0.80
CA THR A 44 -1.21 11.82 1.87
C THR A 44 -0.20 10.76 1.44
N ILE A 45 0.68 10.40 2.35
CA ILE A 45 1.70 9.37 2.17
C ILE A 45 1.73 8.48 3.40
N LYS A 46 1.94 7.19 3.22
CA LYS A 46 2.20 6.28 4.33
C LYS A 46 3.67 6.33 4.74
N SER A 47 3.93 6.24 6.03
CA SER A 47 5.29 6.26 6.60
C SER A 47 6.22 5.30 5.86
N GLY A 48 7.38 5.80 5.44
CA GLY A 48 8.40 5.05 4.69
C GLY A 48 8.06 4.74 3.23
N ARG A 49 6.94 5.24 2.70
CA ARG A 49 6.61 5.15 1.27
C ARG A 49 7.09 6.40 0.53
N GLU A 50 7.23 6.29 -0.79
CA GLU A 50 7.58 7.41 -1.65
C GLU A 50 6.33 8.04 -2.25
N LEU A 51 6.32 9.38 -2.29
CA LEU A 51 5.33 10.19 -2.99
C LEU A 51 6.06 11.11 -3.97
N THR A 52 5.63 11.13 -5.23
CA THR A 52 6.10 12.10 -6.20
C THR A 52 5.00 13.13 -6.47
N ILE A 53 5.31 14.38 -6.19
CA ILE A 53 4.47 15.55 -6.45
C ILE A 53 4.90 16.13 -7.78
N SER A 54 3.99 16.19 -8.76
CA SER A 54 4.28 16.55 -10.15
C SER A 54 3.32 17.62 -10.67
N PRO A 55 3.43 18.87 -10.23
CA PRO A 55 2.61 19.97 -10.72
C PRO A 55 2.79 20.19 -12.23
N THR A 56 1.80 20.82 -12.83
CA THR A 56 1.91 21.38 -14.19
C THR A 56 2.25 22.85 -14.14
N TYR A 57 2.92 23.32 -15.17
CA TYR A 57 3.43 24.68 -15.22
C TYR A 57 3.09 25.35 -16.54
N GLU A 58 2.66 26.61 -16.45
CA GLU A 58 2.56 27.51 -17.60
C GLU A 58 3.66 28.55 -17.53
N ASN A 59 4.14 29.05 -18.67
CA ASN A 59 5.18 30.09 -18.76
C ASN A 59 6.49 29.74 -18.03
N ALA A 60 6.82 28.46 -17.92
CA ALA A 60 7.95 27.96 -17.16
C ALA A 60 9.16 27.59 -18.03
N ASP A 61 9.24 28.07 -19.28
CA ASP A 61 10.43 27.87 -20.10
C ASP A 61 11.66 28.48 -19.41
N LYS A 62 12.71 27.66 -19.24
CA LYS A 62 13.94 28.03 -18.52
C LYS A 62 13.70 28.54 -17.08
N ALA A 63 12.60 28.14 -16.44
CA ALA A 63 12.34 28.52 -15.06
C ALA A 63 13.26 27.78 -14.08
N LEU A 64 13.49 28.40 -12.94
CA LEU A 64 14.16 27.80 -11.79
C LEU A 64 13.11 27.31 -10.80
N TYR A 65 13.28 26.09 -10.33
CA TYR A 65 12.41 25.43 -9.36
C TYR A 65 13.12 25.36 -8.01
N VAL A 66 12.42 25.63 -6.94
CA VAL A 66 12.93 25.49 -5.58
C VAL A 66 11.83 24.92 -4.70
N TRP A 67 12.09 23.74 -4.18
CA TRP A 67 11.24 23.09 -3.18
C TRP A 67 11.86 23.23 -1.80
N LYS A 68 11.05 23.61 -0.81
CA LYS A 68 11.49 23.76 0.58
C LYS A 68 10.57 22.98 1.51
N ILE A 69 11.14 22.30 2.50
CA ILE A 69 10.44 21.74 3.66
C ILE A 69 11.03 22.40 4.88
N ASP A 70 10.18 22.98 5.75
CA ASP A 70 10.61 23.74 6.93
C ASP A 70 11.67 24.81 6.62
N GLY A 71 11.52 25.48 5.49
CA GLY A 71 12.42 26.53 5.02
C GLY A 71 13.76 26.04 4.43
N LYS A 72 14.04 24.74 4.46
CA LYS A 72 15.26 24.13 3.88
C LYS A 72 14.98 23.67 2.44
N VAL A 73 15.89 23.97 1.52
CA VAL A 73 15.80 23.52 0.14
C VAL A 73 16.02 22.00 0.08
N VAL A 74 15.04 21.29 -0.50
CA VAL A 74 15.06 19.84 -0.64
C VAL A 74 15.06 19.38 -2.11
N GLY A 75 14.76 20.28 -3.05
CA GLY A 75 14.75 19.96 -4.49
C GLY A 75 14.79 21.18 -5.39
N THR A 76 15.26 20.98 -6.63
CA THR A 76 15.35 22.02 -7.68
C THR A 76 14.88 21.49 -9.03
N GLN A 77 14.16 20.38 -9.04
CA GLN A 77 13.57 19.80 -10.24
C GLN A 77 12.10 20.17 -10.36
N PRO A 78 11.45 20.03 -11.52
CA PRO A 78 10.03 20.30 -11.68
C PRO A 78 9.12 19.43 -10.78
N ALA A 79 9.55 18.24 -10.43
CA ALA A 79 8.85 17.34 -9.51
C ALA A 79 9.66 17.14 -8.23
N LEU A 80 8.97 16.84 -7.13
CA LEU A 80 9.56 16.51 -5.85
C LEU A 80 9.14 15.10 -5.44
N THR A 81 10.12 14.25 -5.12
CA THR A 81 9.86 12.96 -4.44
C THR A 81 10.15 13.12 -2.96
N VAL A 82 9.16 12.77 -2.14
CA VAL A 82 9.22 12.79 -0.68
C VAL A 82 9.14 11.36 -0.16
N CYS A 83 9.99 11.02 0.81
CA CYS A 83 9.93 9.77 1.58
C CYS A 83 10.18 10.15 3.04
N GLU A 84 9.17 10.02 3.90
CA GLU A 84 9.25 10.39 5.31
C GLU A 84 8.87 9.19 6.19
N GLN A 85 9.63 8.99 7.25
CA GLN A 85 9.42 7.89 8.22
C GLN A 85 8.56 8.31 9.40
N THR A 86 8.55 9.62 9.70
CA THR A 86 7.89 10.15 10.88
C THR A 86 6.46 10.57 10.54
N VAL A 87 5.50 10.02 11.24
CA VAL A 87 4.09 10.40 11.13
C VAL A 87 3.90 11.85 11.55
N GLY A 88 3.14 12.60 10.76
CA GLY A 88 2.89 14.03 11.01
C GLY A 88 2.60 14.81 9.74
N GLU A 89 2.68 16.13 9.83
CA GLU A 89 2.44 17.03 8.73
C GLU A 89 3.75 17.66 8.26
N LEU A 90 3.99 17.68 6.95
CA LEU A 90 5.08 18.42 6.33
C LEU A 90 4.50 19.61 5.56
N PHE A 91 5.05 20.80 5.81
CA PHE A 91 4.70 21.99 5.04
C PHE A 91 5.75 22.20 3.96
N VAL A 92 5.30 22.16 2.72
CA VAL A 92 6.17 22.24 1.55
C VAL A 92 5.86 23.52 0.79
N LEU A 93 6.90 24.30 0.47
CA LEU A 93 6.80 25.48 -0.38
C LEU A 93 7.47 25.18 -1.72
N LEU A 94 6.71 25.32 -2.80
CA LEU A 94 7.22 25.33 -4.16
C LEU A 94 7.35 26.78 -4.65
N GLN A 95 8.51 27.16 -5.17
CA GLN A 95 8.75 28.42 -5.85
C GLN A 95 9.25 28.14 -7.27
N VAL A 96 8.64 28.81 -8.24
CA VAL A 96 9.02 28.72 -9.65
C VAL A 96 9.28 30.13 -10.17
N SER A 97 10.46 30.37 -10.70
CA SER A 97 10.89 31.69 -11.10
C SER A 97 11.41 31.70 -12.54
N ASN A 98 10.98 32.69 -13.31
CA ASN A 98 11.59 33.02 -14.59
C ASN A 98 12.06 34.52 -14.57
N ARG A 99 12.53 35.04 -15.69
CA ARG A 99 12.97 36.43 -15.79
C ARG A 99 11.87 37.49 -15.59
N TYR A 100 10.59 37.07 -15.63
CA TYR A 100 9.43 37.95 -15.53
C TYR A 100 8.79 37.92 -14.14
N GLY A 101 9.11 36.93 -13.30
CA GLY A 101 8.58 36.87 -11.94
C GLY A 101 8.69 35.51 -11.30
N THR A 102 8.07 35.41 -10.13
CA THR A 102 8.03 34.19 -9.31
C THR A 102 6.58 33.84 -8.96
N ALA A 103 6.22 32.58 -9.11
CA ALA A 103 5.02 31.99 -8.53
C ALA A 103 5.40 31.13 -7.33
N SER A 104 4.51 31.01 -6.36
CA SER A 104 4.72 30.19 -5.17
C SER A 104 3.42 29.48 -4.80
N GLU A 105 3.54 28.22 -4.41
CA GLU A 105 2.45 27.41 -3.87
C GLU A 105 2.90 26.76 -2.56
N GLU A 106 2.02 26.83 -1.56
CA GLU A 106 2.19 26.12 -0.29
C GLU A 106 1.30 24.87 -0.33
N LEU A 107 1.88 23.73 0.04
CA LEU A 107 1.17 22.48 0.10
C LEU A 107 1.54 21.71 1.38
N ARG A 108 0.67 20.80 1.77
CA ARG A 108 0.85 19.96 2.94
C ARG A 108 0.96 18.50 2.52
N VAL A 109 1.88 17.77 3.15
CA VAL A 109 1.97 16.31 3.03
C VAL A 109 1.67 15.70 4.40
N ASP A 110 0.58 14.97 4.49
CA ASP A 110 0.18 14.23 5.68
C ASP A 110 0.83 12.85 5.63
N VAL A 111 1.76 12.59 6.55
CA VAL A 111 2.41 11.29 6.72
C VAL A 111 1.59 10.48 7.72
N VAL A 112 0.98 9.38 7.29
CA VAL A 112 0.13 8.52 8.11
C VAL A 112 0.81 7.19 8.41
N GLU A 113 0.35 6.50 9.45
CA GLU A 113 0.85 5.17 9.81
C GLU A 113 0.49 4.12 8.76
N LEU A 114 1.28 3.05 8.72
CA LEU A 114 0.94 1.83 8.00
C LEU A 114 -0.16 1.07 8.77
N GLU A 115 -1.14 0.55 8.06
CA GLU A 115 -2.19 -0.31 8.62
C GLU A 115 -1.82 -1.78 8.43
N ILE A 116 -0.74 -2.23 9.12
CA ILE A 116 -0.31 -3.63 9.06
C ILE A 116 -1.32 -4.49 9.82
N PRO A 117 -1.85 -5.59 9.22
CA PRO A 117 -2.78 -6.47 9.91
C PRO A 117 -2.11 -7.14 11.10
N THR A 118 -2.84 -7.28 12.21
CA THR A 118 -2.38 -7.98 13.42
C THR A 118 -3.25 -9.20 13.67
N ILE A 119 -2.62 -10.37 13.89
CA ILE A 119 -3.30 -11.64 14.13
C ILE A 119 -3.56 -11.82 15.62
N SER A 120 -4.85 -12.01 15.96
CA SER A 120 -5.26 -12.51 17.27
C SER A 120 -5.79 -13.95 17.12
N LEU A 121 -4.97 -14.91 17.53
CA LEU A 121 -5.31 -16.32 17.58
C LEU A 121 -4.78 -16.91 18.90
N PRO A 122 -5.64 -17.32 19.82
CA PRO A 122 -5.21 -17.95 21.05
C PRO A 122 -4.66 -19.35 20.73
N VAL A 123 -3.38 -19.54 20.92
CA VAL A 123 -2.68 -20.81 20.74
C VAL A 123 -2.06 -21.20 22.08
N PRO A 124 -2.25 -22.45 22.56
CA PRO A 124 -1.57 -22.93 23.75
C PRO A 124 -0.04 -22.80 23.61
N GLU A 125 0.67 -22.50 24.69
CA GLU A 125 2.13 -22.28 24.69
C GLU A 125 2.92 -23.45 24.05
N LYS A 126 2.42 -24.68 24.24
CA LYS A 126 3.03 -25.91 23.69
C LYS A 126 2.36 -26.39 22.38
N GLY A 127 1.53 -25.54 21.74
CA GLY A 127 0.70 -25.94 20.63
C GLY A 127 -0.48 -26.81 21.05
N TYR A 128 -1.14 -27.43 20.08
CA TYR A 128 -2.29 -28.30 20.30
C TYR A 128 -1.87 -29.77 20.37
N THR A 129 -2.47 -30.54 21.29
CA THR A 129 -2.41 -32.01 21.29
C THR A 129 -3.82 -32.55 21.16
N ILE A 130 -4.08 -33.30 20.11
CA ILE A 130 -5.44 -33.68 19.68
C ILE A 130 -5.50 -35.19 19.40
N LEU A 131 -6.61 -35.77 19.72
CA LEU A 131 -6.87 -37.20 19.37
C LEU A 131 -7.23 -37.32 17.89
N VAL A 132 -6.72 -38.34 17.21
CA VAL A 132 -7.10 -38.69 15.83
C VAL A 132 -8.61 -38.66 15.67
N GLY A 133 -9.10 -38.00 14.62
CA GLY A 133 -10.51 -37.84 14.32
C GLY A 133 -11.28 -36.83 15.16
N SER A 134 -10.63 -36.12 16.09
CA SER A 134 -11.25 -35.00 16.83
C SER A 134 -11.11 -33.70 16.04
N PRO A 135 -12.20 -32.92 15.82
CA PRO A 135 -12.11 -31.70 15.02
C PRO A 135 -11.28 -30.63 15.71
N LEU A 136 -10.39 -29.97 14.96
CA LEU A 136 -9.73 -28.74 15.36
C LEU A 136 -10.16 -27.63 14.41
N THR A 137 -11.04 -26.74 14.87
CA THR A 137 -11.44 -25.55 14.11
C THR A 137 -10.77 -24.32 14.70
N LEU A 138 -10.04 -23.60 13.86
CA LEU A 138 -9.26 -22.42 14.19
C LEU A 138 -9.97 -21.18 13.66
N LYS A 139 -10.14 -20.17 14.49
CA LYS A 139 -10.89 -18.93 14.21
C LYS A 139 -10.07 -17.70 14.61
N PRO A 140 -9.06 -17.36 13.83
CA PRO A 140 -8.32 -16.13 14.08
C PRO A 140 -9.19 -14.89 13.84
N SER A 141 -8.87 -13.81 14.53
CA SER A 141 -9.31 -12.47 14.17
C SER A 141 -8.14 -11.65 13.65
N VAL A 142 -8.40 -10.81 12.65
CA VAL A 142 -7.44 -9.86 12.09
C VAL A 142 -7.93 -8.48 12.46
N ILE A 143 -7.08 -7.70 13.09
CA ILE A 143 -7.36 -6.38 13.63
C ILE A 143 -6.38 -5.35 13.06
N ASP A 144 -6.59 -4.11 13.41
CA ASP A 144 -5.71 -2.96 13.14
C ASP A 144 -5.57 -2.57 11.65
N THR A 145 -6.57 -2.95 10.82
CA THR A 145 -6.58 -2.51 9.42
C THR A 145 -7.98 -2.27 8.90
N SER A 146 -8.17 -1.20 8.16
CA SER A 146 -9.35 -0.92 7.32
C SER A 146 -9.14 -1.38 5.87
N ILE A 147 -7.90 -1.76 5.52
CA ILE A 147 -7.49 -2.16 4.17
C ILE A 147 -7.89 -3.61 3.90
N PRO A 148 -8.35 -3.93 2.69
CA PRO A 148 -8.62 -5.31 2.30
C PRO A 148 -7.43 -6.23 2.54
N THR A 149 -7.65 -7.29 3.33
CA THR A 149 -6.60 -8.19 3.79
C THR A 149 -6.86 -9.61 3.27
N THR A 150 -5.83 -10.24 2.74
CA THR A 150 -5.84 -11.65 2.36
C THR A 150 -5.38 -12.50 3.53
N CYS A 151 -5.92 -13.72 3.62
CA CYS A 151 -5.54 -14.71 4.63
C CYS A 151 -5.03 -15.98 3.95
N THR A 152 -4.13 -16.68 4.60
CA THR A 152 -3.60 -17.96 4.11
C THR A 152 -3.30 -18.90 5.28
N TRP A 153 -3.79 -20.13 5.17
CA TRP A 153 -3.41 -21.22 6.05
C TRP A 153 -2.43 -22.15 5.36
N SER A 154 -1.38 -22.50 6.06
CA SER A 154 -0.40 -23.51 5.60
C SER A 154 -0.28 -24.63 6.62
N VAL A 155 -0.08 -25.85 6.11
CA VAL A 155 0.24 -27.04 6.89
C VAL A 155 1.56 -27.60 6.38
N ASN A 156 2.56 -27.70 7.26
CA ASN A 156 3.92 -28.13 6.92
C ASN A 156 4.51 -27.33 5.73
N GLY A 157 4.24 -26.00 5.70
CA GLY A 157 4.71 -25.09 4.66
C GLY A 157 3.94 -25.18 3.33
N LYS A 158 2.88 -25.98 3.25
CA LYS A 158 2.03 -26.07 2.06
C LYS A 158 0.72 -25.32 2.31
N GLU A 159 0.35 -24.39 1.44
CA GLU A 159 -0.94 -23.68 1.47
C GLU A 159 -2.11 -24.68 1.32
N VAL A 160 -3.11 -24.55 2.19
CA VAL A 160 -4.29 -25.43 2.26
C VAL A 160 -5.62 -24.68 2.25
N SER A 161 -5.65 -23.40 2.63
CA SER A 161 -6.88 -22.58 2.64
C SER A 161 -6.56 -21.10 2.61
N SER A 162 -7.46 -20.31 2.01
CA SER A 162 -7.46 -18.84 2.04
C SER A 162 -8.61 -18.25 2.88
N GLU A 163 -9.37 -19.11 3.58
CA GLU A 163 -10.48 -18.68 4.43
C GLU A 163 -9.99 -18.22 5.80
N LYS A 164 -10.76 -17.33 6.46
CA LYS A 164 -10.43 -16.92 7.84
C LYS A 164 -10.54 -18.07 8.85
N GLU A 165 -11.58 -18.89 8.73
CA GLU A 165 -11.74 -20.06 9.58
C GLU A 165 -11.18 -21.29 8.87
N PHE A 166 -10.48 -22.12 9.61
CA PHE A 166 -9.89 -23.33 9.07
C PHE A 166 -10.14 -24.52 10.01
N THR A 167 -10.62 -25.62 9.46
CA THR A 167 -10.72 -26.88 10.19
C THR A 167 -9.61 -27.82 9.70
N PHE A 168 -8.68 -28.08 10.60
CA PHE A 168 -7.55 -28.94 10.33
C PHE A 168 -7.98 -30.40 10.29
N ASP A 169 -7.51 -31.14 9.29
CA ASP A 169 -7.75 -32.58 9.16
C ASP A 169 -6.87 -33.33 10.16
N THR A 170 -7.53 -34.01 11.11
CA THR A 170 -6.90 -34.77 12.16
C THR A 170 -7.03 -36.29 11.94
N SER A 171 -7.30 -36.76 10.71
CA SER A 171 -7.50 -38.17 10.38
C SER A 171 -6.24 -39.02 10.54
N GLU A 172 -5.07 -38.44 10.43
CA GLU A 172 -3.78 -39.13 10.55
C GLU A 172 -2.99 -38.62 11.77
N ALA A 173 -2.43 -39.59 12.54
CA ALA A 173 -1.54 -39.27 13.65
C ALA A 173 -0.21 -38.71 13.13
N GLY A 174 0.36 -37.73 13.83
CA GLY A 174 1.63 -37.09 13.46
C GLY A 174 1.83 -35.76 14.09
N ASP A 175 3.00 -35.17 13.82
CA ASP A 175 3.36 -33.81 14.22
C ASP A 175 3.24 -32.90 12.99
N TYR A 176 2.51 -31.81 13.15
CA TYR A 176 2.21 -30.85 12.11
C TYR A 176 2.59 -29.44 12.54
N THR A 177 3.08 -28.64 11.61
CA THR A 177 3.27 -27.19 11.78
C THR A 177 2.19 -26.49 11.00
N LEU A 178 1.38 -25.69 11.67
CA LEU A 178 0.36 -24.84 11.07
C LEU A 178 0.81 -23.40 11.11
N GLU A 179 0.54 -22.66 10.04
CA GLU A 179 0.74 -21.24 9.97
C GLU A 179 -0.52 -20.55 9.47
N PHE A 180 -0.90 -19.47 10.13
CA PHE A 180 -1.87 -18.52 9.62
C PHE A 180 -1.16 -17.21 9.30
N ALA A 181 -1.22 -16.78 8.05
CA ALA A 181 -0.65 -15.53 7.59
C ALA A 181 -1.73 -14.58 7.06
N THR A 182 -1.52 -13.29 7.27
CA THR A 182 -2.37 -12.22 6.74
C THR A 182 -1.52 -11.19 6.05
N ARG A 183 -2.02 -10.61 4.95
CA ARG A 183 -1.30 -9.62 4.18
C ARG A 183 -2.23 -8.58 3.57
N ASN A 184 -1.80 -7.32 3.59
CA ASN A 184 -2.37 -6.23 2.82
C ASN A 184 -1.26 -5.45 2.10
N GLU A 185 -1.57 -4.30 1.51
CA GLU A 185 -0.58 -3.45 0.82
C GLU A 185 0.46 -2.82 1.77
N ASP A 186 0.15 -2.69 3.06
CA ASP A 186 1.03 -2.06 4.04
C ASP A 186 1.99 -3.04 4.71
N GLY A 187 1.64 -4.32 4.77
CA GLY A 187 2.50 -5.33 5.35
C GLY A 187 1.81 -6.67 5.58
N GLU A 188 2.46 -7.49 6.38
CA GLU A 188 2.02 -8.85 6.69
C GLU A 188 2.27 -9.17 8.17
N ASP A 189 1.47 -10.09 8.69
CA ASP A 189 1.67 -10.74 9.99
C ASP A 189 1.45 -12.24 9.83
N SER A 190 2.17 -13.05 10.59
CA SER A 190 1.98 -14.50 10.59
C SER A 190 2.12 -15.09 11.97
N LYS A 191 1.43 -16.21 12.19
CA LYS A 191 1.48 -16.98 13.42
C LYS A 191 1.63 -18.45 13.12
N GLU A 192 2.79 -19.01 13.51
CA GLU A 192 3.11 -20.41 13.39
C GLU A 192 2.95 -21.13 14.73
N PHE A 193 2.48 -22.37 14.73
CA PHE A 193 2.33 -23.20 15.93
C PHE A 193 2.27 -24.68 15.57
N GLY A 194 2.63 -25.52 16.56
CA GLY A 194 2.59 -26.97 16.42
C GLY A 194 1.21 -27.57 16.72
N VAL A 195 0.87 -28.65 16.00
CA VAL A 195 -0.28 -29.51 16.28
C VAL A 195 0.20 -30.94 16.28
N LYS A 196 0.07 -31.61 17.43
CA LYS A 196 0.33 -33.05 17.58
C LYS A 196 -0.98 -33.81 17.54
N VAL A 197 -1.18 -34.65 16.55
CA VAL A 197 -2.30 -35.56 16.45
C VAL A 197 -1.87 -36.93 16.96
N CYS A 198 -2.47 -37.39 18.06
CA CYS A 198 -2.08 -38.58 18.76
C CYS A 198 -3.15 -39.69 18.61
N THR A 199 -2.71 -40.93 18.60
CA THR A 199 -3.60 -42.08 18.89
C THR A 199 -3.99 -42.06 20.38
N ILE A 200 -4.98 -42.88 20.74
CA ILE A 200 -5.43 -42.96 22.16
C ILE A 200 -4.30 -43.40 23.08
N ASP A 201 -3.39 -44.24 22.62
CA ASP A 201 -2.28 -44.80 23.43
C ASP A 201 -1.15 -43.83 23.61
N GLU A 202 -1.06 -42.78 22.75
CA GLU A 202 -0.03 -41.75 22.77
C GLU A 202 -0.46 -40.47 23.51
N MET A 203 -1.76 -40.37 23.82
CA MET A 203 -2.24 -39.19 24.54
C MET A 203 -1.56 -39.06 25.91
N PRO A 204 -0.98 -37.88 26.24
CA PRO A 204 -0.40 -37.65 27.53
C PRO A 204 -1.51 -37.58 28.59
N PHE A 205 -1.88 -38.69 29.15
CA PHE A 205 -2.87 -38.74 30.21
C PHE A 205 -2.30 -38.29 31.54
N GLY A 206 -2.61 -37.08 31.93
CA GLY A 206 -2.55 -36.61 33.29
C GLY A 206 -3.95 -36.40 33.86
N TRP A 207 -4.78 -37.46 33.89
CA TRP A 207 -6.07 -37.36 34.52
C TRP A 207 -5.91 -37.43 36.03
N THR A 208 -6.10 -36.31 36.74
CA THR A 208 -6.32 -36.30 38.18
C THR A 208 -7.83 -36.40 38.39
N PHE A 209 -8.29 -37.53 38.94
CA PHE A 209 -9.67 -37.64 39.34
C PHE A 209 -9.75 -37.37 40.82
N ASP A 210 -10.76 -36.64 41.26
CA ASP A 210 -11.09 -36.49 42.68
C ASP A 210 -11.62 -37.80 43.27
N GLN A 211 -12.05 -38.71 42.39
CA GLN A 211 -12.51 -40.05 42.71
C GLN A 211 -11.88 -41.06 41.76
N THR A 212 -11.31 -42.11 42.33
CA THR A 212 -10.75 -43.25 41.60
C THR A 212 -11.78 -44.36 41.33
N VAL A 213 -12.95 -44.28 41.95
CA VAL A 213 -14.04 -45.27 41.82
C VAL A 213 -15.32 -44.59 41.43
N PHE A 214 -15.87 -44.97 40.29
CA PHE A 214 -17.19 -44.50 39.78
C PHE A 214 -18.19 -45.65 39.79
N ASN A 215 -19.27 -45.50 40.57
CA ASN A 215 -20.36 -46.47 40.59
C ASN A 215 -21.39 -46.05 39.54
N LEU A 216 -21.51 -46.87 38.48
CA LEU A 216 -22.48 -46.71 37.41
C LEU A 216 -23.62 -47.72 37.55
N SER A 217 -24.86 -47.23 37.54
CA SER A 217 -26.01 -48.13 37.37
C SER A 217 -26.08 -48.65 35.96
N ALA A 218 -26.59 -49.85 35.79
CA ALA A 218 -26.75 -50.48 34.48
C ALA A 218 -27.50 -49.54 33.49
N GLY A 219 -26.94 -49.33 32.29
CA GLY A 219 -27.47 -48.44 31.25
C GLY A 219 -27.07 -46.98 31.33
N ARG A 220 -26.27 -46.58 32.32
CA ARG A 220 -25.70 -45.19 32.40
C ARG A 220 -24.35 -45.13 31.71
N ARG A 221 -24.06 -43.98 31.07
CA ARG A 221 -22.74 -43.67 30.47
C ARG A 221 -22.01 -42.65 31.34
N LEU A 222 -20.75 -42.94 31.65
CA LEU A 222 -19.85 -41.96 32.25
C LEU A 222 -19.22 -41.15 31.14
N ARG A 223 -19.35 -39.83 31.20
CA ARG A 223 -18.63 -38.91 30.31
C ARG A 223 -17.55 -38.23 31.16
N LEU A 224 -16.32 -38.61 30.89
CA LEU A 224 -15.15 -37.94 31.49
C LEU A 224 -14.77 -36.74 30.59
N MET A 225 -14.63 -35.57 31.18
CA MET A 225 -14.15 -34.39 30.46
C MET A 225 -12.83 -33.96 31.10
N PRO A 226 -11.79 -33.69 30.30
CA PRO A 226 -10.55 -33.15 30.83
C PRO A 226 -10.81 -31.74 31.35
N PHE A 227 -10.19 -31.39 32.45
CA PHE A 227 -10.06 -30.02 32.89
C PHE A 227 -8.96 -29.37 32.02
N GLY A 228 -9.33 -28.29 31.29
CA GLY A 228 -8.40 -27.45 30.53
C GLY A 228 -7.63 -26.51 31.47
#